data_6be7da2f2b9a31e7b271aa3a643a2822
#
_entry.id   6be7da2f2b9a31e7b271aa3a643a2822
#
_cell.length_a   1.000
_cell.length_b   1.000
_cell.length_c   1.000
_cell.angle_alpha   90.00
_cell.angle_beta   90.00
_cell.angle_gamma   90.00
#
_symmetry.space_group_name_H-M   'P 1'
#
loop_
_entity.id
_entity.type
_entity.pdbx_description
1 polymer ?
#
loop_
_entity_poly.entity_id
_entity_poly.type
_entity_poly.pdbx_seq_one_letter_code
_entity_poly.pdbx_strand_id
1 'polypeptide(L)' 'KEGKAKGETEMRRKIACNLKKAGLPLDVIIQTTGLTAKEIDEL' A
#
# COMPACT_ATOMS: atom_id res chain seq x y z
N LYS A 1 11.22 2.87 -16.18
CA LYS A 1 11.01 3.22 -14.80
C LYS A 1 9.84 2.48 -14.19
N GLU A 2 8.83 2.24 -14.97
CA GLU A 2 7.70 1.49 -14.47
C GLU A 2 8.06 0.05 -14.24
N GLY A 3 8.93 -0.48 -15.04
CA GLY A 3 9.34 -1.85 -14.89
C GLY A 3 10.01 -2.10 -13.55
N LYS A 4 10.81 -1.15 -13.11
CA LYS A 4 11.50 -1.30 -11.84
C LYS A 4 10.58 -1.12 -10.66
N ALA A 5 9.81 -0.05 -10.68
CA ALA A 5 8.93 0.25 -9.56
C ALA A 5 7.77 -0.71 -9.47
N LYS A 6 7.50 -1.43 -10.54
CA LYS A 6 6.33 -2.28 -10.58
C LYS A 6 6.35 -3.37 -9.51
N GLY A 7 7.47 -4.05 -9.39
CA GLY A 7 7.55 -5.12 -8.40
C GLY A 7 7.40 -4.62 -6.98
N GLU A 8 8.08 -3.53 -6.68
CA GLU A 8 8.00 -2.95 -5.35
C GLU A 8 6.61 -2.41 -5.06
N THR A 9 6.00 -1.80 -6.07
CA THR A 9 4.68 -1.23 -5.89
C THR A 9 3.66 -2.33 -5.61
N GLU A 10 3.75 -3.42 -6.34
CA GLU A 10 2.82 -4.52 -6.13
C GLU A 10 2.98 -5.11 -4.73
N MET A 11 4.21 -5.24 -4.27
CA MET A 11 4.44 -5.77 -2.94
C MET A 11 3.86 -4.84 -1.88
N ARG A 12 4.06 -3.55 -2.04
CA ARG A 12 3.52 -2.58 -1.11
C ARG A 12 2.00 -2.60 -1.10
N ARG A 13 1.41 -2.72 -2.28
CA ARG A 13 -0.04 -2.79 -2.37
C ARG A 13 -0.57 -4.03 -1.69
N LYS A 14 0.13 -5.12 -1.84
CA LYS A 14 -0.28 -6.36 -1.20
C LYS A 14 -0.28 -6.21 0.31
N ILE A 15 0.79 -5.64 0.83
CA ILE A 15 0.90 -5.41 2.26
C ILE A 15 -0.19 -4.46 2.73
N ALA A 16 -0.39 -3.38 2.00
CA ALA A 16 -1.40 -2.40 2.36
C ALA A 16 -2.79 -3.04 2.36
N CYS A 17 -3.06 -3.89 1.39
CA CYS A 17 -4.34 -4.57 1.33
C CYS A 17 -4.55 -5.44 2.56
N ASN A 18 -3.52 -6.17 2.97
CA ASN A 18 -3.60 -7.00 4.15
C ASN A 18 -3.85 -6.16 5.39
N LEU A 19 -3.15 -5.05 5.52
CA LEU A 19 -3.33 -4.17 6.66
C LEU A 19 -4.73 -3.56 6.67
N LYS A 20 -5.22 -3.23 5.49
CA LYS A 20 -6.55 -2.68 5.37
C LYS A 20 -7.60 -3.68 5.83
N LYS A 21 -7.43 -4.93 5.44
CA LYS A 21 -8.35 -5.98 5.85
C LYS A 21 -8.26 -6.25 7.34
N ALA A 22 -7.08 -6.04 7.91
CA ALA A 22 -6.88 -6.24 9.33
C ALA A 22 -7.54 -5.16 10.17
N GLY A 23 -8.01 -4.08 9.52
CA GLY A 23 -8.69 -3.03 10.24
C GLY A 23 -7.77 -1.95 10.77
N LEU A 24 -6.55 -1.89 10.27
CA LEU A 24 -5.62 -0.87 10.72
C LEU A 24 -5.99 0.50 10.15
N PRO A 25 -5.69 1.57 10.89
CA PRO A 25 -6.00 2.92 10.41
C PRO A 25 -5.17 3.27 9.19
N LEU A 26 -5.72 4.14 8.38
CA LEU A 26 -5.08 4.56 7.14
C LEU A 26 -3.69 5.14 7.39
N ASP A 27 -3.56 5.92 8.45
CA ASP A 27 -2.27 6.54 8.77
C ASP A 27 -1.19 5.49 8.96
N VAL A 28 -1.52 4.42 9.68
CA VAL A 28 -0.56 3.36 9.92
C VAL A 28 -0.19 2.67 8.63
N ILE A 29 -1.17 2.44 7.77
CA ILE A 29 -0.92 1.78 6.50
C ILE A 29 -0.01 2.64 5.63
N ILE A 30 -0.26 3.93 5.60
CA ILE A 30 0.56 4.86 4.82
C ILE A 30 2.00 4.83 5.32
N GLN A 31 2.18 4.89 6.63
CA GLN A 31 3.54 4.90 7.19
C GLN A 31 4.25 3.58 6.96
N THR A 32 3.52 2.49 7.01
CA THR A 32 4.12 1.17 6.87
C THR A 32 4.48 0.87 5.42
N THR A 33 3.61 1.21 4.51
CA THR A 33 3.80 0.88 3.10
C THR A 33 4.41 2.01 2.29
N GLY A 34 4.27 3.24 2.76
CA GLY A 34 4.76 4.39 2.01
C GLY A 34 3.84 4.79 0.86
N LEU A 35 2.66 4.21 0.80
CA LEU A 35 1.70 4.58 -0.22
C LEU A 35 0.89 5.80 0.21
N THR A 36 0.27 6.45 -0.77
CA THR A 36 -0.60 7.57 -0.46
C THR A 36 -1.98 7.06 -0.07
N ALA A 37 -2.75 7.93 0.57
CA ALA A 37 -4.10 7.57 0.95
C ALA A 37 -4.93 7.17 -0.27
N LYS A 38 -4.70 7.86 -1.38
CA LYS A 38 -5.42 7.58 -2.60
C LYS A 38 -5.10 6.18 -3.11
N GLU A 39 -3.83 5.82 -3.07
CA GLU A 39 -3.41 4.51 -3.55
C GLU A 39 -4.01 3.41 -2.70
N ILE A 40 -4.06 3.62 -1.40
CA ILE A 40 -4.62 2.62 -0.50
C ILE A 40 -6.12 2.50 -0.72
N ASP A 41 -6.78 3.61 -0.97
CA ASP A 41 -8.21 3.63 -1.18
C ASP A 41 -8.60 2.84 -2.44
N GLU A 42 -7.70 2.78 -3.39
CA GLU A 42 -7.95 2.06 -4.64
C GLU A 42 -7.70 0.57 -4.54
N LEU A 43 -7.24 0.10 -3.42
CA LEU A 43 -6.96 -1.34 -3.27
C LEU A 43 -8.22 -2.21 -3.05
#